data_2d8e0c2f2d432e94afbd34f4bb08fa60
#
_entry.id   2d8e0c2f2d432e94afbd34f4bb08fa60
#
_cell.length_a   1.000
_cell.length_b   1.000
_cell.length_c   1.000
_cell.angle_alpha   90.00
_cell.angle_beta   90.00
_cell.angle_gamma   90.00
#
_symmetry.space_group_name_H-M   'P 1'
#
loop_
_entity.id
_entity.type
_entity.pdbx_description
1 polymer ?
#
loop_
_entity_poly.entity_id
_entity_poly.type
_entity_poly.pdbx_seq_one_letter_code
_entity_poly.pdbx_strand_id
1 'polypeptide(L)'
;KGDYVRIDFGNVPDNTIQIRNICLRVMNEEERKEEEEEDNEILNKEKYEQNIKDYLNKDYNCHVTDITVGKDIISVRGNYQGDGIFFLGEIPPFVDMFKAKKIESIYKTVLSQNSFEIHLNRYAAIGGYQYDRLLSKWAIFKEGVEKDEQVSHARYVGADGIYVKQNVEAIPLKSKKGLGGLINHEFLASDLDELGISSATINIPITNFMHLSQQSGDIPYVYGGVTYYFNEEYLRSAFDVVLEQTSQRNISVAGILLVSPEGDAGELLKHPDFNGIAPYTMPNMTTMESTQCYAAALDFLAQRYSKPGMRIAHWIIHNEVDGGSHWTNMGDKPIATFMDTYLCSMRMCYNIVHQYDQNSEVFISFSHGWNIAAGGGWYKVRDMLDFMNLFSKAEGDFFWSLACHSYPAQLGNPCTWDDAQATFSMDTEYVTLKNLEVLDKWVSVPQNQYKGGIRRSVWLSEAGTCSPSYADKDLQNQAAGFAFGWKKINALEGINGIQWHSWFDHLGDGARLGLRKYNDAEYQGEAKPVWMTYQKAGTDAENEYFEQYLQRIGIDSWEGIIQKIP
;
A
#
# COMPACT_ATOMS: atom_id res chain seq x y z
N LYS A 1 13.59 45.39 -0.42
CA LYS A 1 13.59 44.06 0.20
C LYS A 1 13.72 44.31 1.68
N GLY A 2 12.72 44.01 2.47
CA GLY A 2 12.79 44.11 3.92
C GLY A 2 13.34 42.79 4.44
N ASP A 3 14.36 42.87 5.29
CA ASP A 3 14.91 41.70 5.95
C ASP A 3 14.01 41.37 7.14
N TYR A 4 13.23 40.30 7.01
CA TYR A 4 12.40 39.78 8.08
C TYR A 4 13.07 38.55 8.66
N VAL A 5 13.22 38.48 9.98
CA VAL A 5 13.58 37.28 10.72
C VAL A 5 12.28 36.60 11.16
N ARG A 6 11.99 35.41 10.68
CA ARG A 6 10.91 34.57 11.17
C ARG A 6 11.48 33.64 12.23
N ILE A 7 10.89 33.63 13.40
CA ILE A 7 11.20 32.65 14.44
C ILE A 7 10.04 31.66 14.45
N ASP A 8 10.32 30.41 14.09
CA ASP A 8 9.35 29.32 14.15
C ASP A 8 9.66 28.46 15.39
N PHE A 9 8.70 28.35 16.29
CA PHE A 9 8.87 27.59 17.52
C PHE A 9 8.40 26.13 17.40
N GLY A 10 8.03 25.71 16.18
CA GLY A 10 7.44 24.40 15.96
C GLY A 10 6.07 24.23 16.61
N ASN A 11 5.55 23.00 16.62
CA ASN A 11 4.34 22.66 17.36
C ASN A 11 4.68 22.48 18.84
N VAL A 12 4.39 23.50 19.67
CA VAL A 12 4.52 23.41 21.12
C VAL A 12 3.11 23.38 21.73
N PRO A 13 2.51 22.20 21.92
CA PRO A 13 1.17 22.09 22.48
C PRO A 13 1.19 22.52 23.95
N ASP A 14 0.22 23.34 24.34
CA ASP A 14 -0.10 23.76 25.72
C ASP A 14 0.99 24.46 26.52
N ASN A 15 2.01 25.04 25.87
CA ASN A 15 3.05 25.83 26.54
C ASN A 15 3.05 27.27 26.11
N THR A 16 3.29 28.18 27.09
CA THR A 16 3.50 29.59 26.81
C THR A 16 5.00 29.88 26.67
N ILE A 17 5.42 30.30 25.47
CA ILE A 17 6.80 30.73 25.23
C ILE A 17 6.93 32.21 25.59
N GLN A 18 7.81 32.52 26.53
CA GLN A 18 8.16 33.90 26.86
C GLN A 18 9.51 34.26 26.23
N ILE A 19 9.50 35.19 25.28
CA ILE A 19 10.72 35.73 24.68
C ILE A 19 11.08 37.00 25.44
N ARG A 20 12.25 37.00 26.09
CA ARG A 20 12.74 38.21 26.82
C ARG A 20 13.70 39.04 26.01
N ASN A 21 14.59 38.42 25.22
CA ASN A 21 15.55 39.10 24.37
C ASN A 21 15.75 38.29 23.07
N ILE A 22 15.80 38.99 21.94
CA ILE A 22 16.23 38.44 20.65
C ILE A 22 17.55 39.14 20.31
N CYS A 23 18.62 38.35 20.21
CA CYS A 23 19.93 38.84 19.78
C CYS A 23 20.30 38.13 18.47
N LEU A 24 20.59 38.89 17.43
CA LEU A 24 21.23 38.37 16.22
C LEU A 24 22.74 38.44 16.42
N ARG A 25 23.40 37.31 16.22
CA ARG A 25 24.86 37.20 16.20
C ARG A 25 25.35 36.49 14.93
N VAL A 26 26.60 36.73 14.62
CA VAL A 26 27.24 35.95 13.53
C VAL A 26 27.40 34.52 14.02
N MET A 27 27.07 33.57 13.17
CA MET A 27 27.28 32.12 13.43
C MET A 27 28.75 31.88 13.79
N ASN A 28 28.97 31.00 14.73
CA ASN A 28 30.30 30.48 14.99
C ASN A 28 30.73 29.45 13.91
N GLU A 29 31.94 28.96 14.00
CA GLU A 29 32.50 28.06 12.98
C GLU A 29 31.84 26.65 12.97
N GLU A 30 31.35 26.23 14.14
CA GLU A 30 30.64 24.93 14.31
C GLU A 30 29.24 25.03 13.72
N GLU A 31 28.48 26.08 14.02
CA GLU A 31 27.15 26.36 13.47
C GLU A 31 27.19 26.52 11.93
N ARG A 32 28.24 27.15 11.37
CA ARG A 32 28.41 27.22 9.91
C ARG A 32 28.65 25.85 9.27
N LYS A 33 29.40 24.99 9.94
CA LYS A 33 29.63 23.64 9.44
C LYS A 33 28.34 22.81 9.48
N GLU A 34 27.56 22.92 10.55
CA GLU A 34 26.27 22.26 10.68
C GLU A 34 25.32 22.75 9.56
N GLU A 35 25.23 24.07 9.31
CA GLU A 35 24.44 24.62 8.22
C GLU A 35 24.93 24.13 6.83
N GLU A 36 26.25 24.14 6.58
CA GLU A 36 26.83 23.63 5.33
C GLU A 36 26.59 22.13 5.16
N GLU A 37 26.58 21.35 6.23
CA GLU A 37 26.27 19.91 6.20
C GLU A 37 24.78 19.68 5.91
N GLU A 38 23.87 20.45 6.55
CA GLU A 38 22.43 20.41 6.27
C GLU A 38 22.11 20.82 4.83
N ASP A 39 22.71 21.92 4.34
CA ASP A 39 22.52 22.38 2.95
C ASP A 39 23.03 21.34 1.95
N ASN A 40 24.16 20.69 2.22
CA ASN A 40 24.68 19.62 1.39
C ASN A 40 23.80 18.37 1.42
N GLU A 41 23.20 18.03 2.55
CA GLU A 41 22.28 16.91 2.66
C GLU A 41 21.01 17.17 1.86
N ILE A 42 20.44 18.38 1.98
CA ILE A 42 19.25 18.81 1.20
C ILE A 42 19.57 18.74 -0.30
N LEU A 43 20.69 19.33 -0.73
CA LEU A 43 21.10 19.32 -2.13
C LEU A 43 21.31 17.88 -2.67
N ASN A 44 21.85 16.99 -1.84
CA ASN A 44 22.02 15.59 -2.22
C ASN A 44 20.67 14.85 -2.35
N LYS A 45 19.72 15.12 -1.46
CA LYS A 45 18.35 14.60 -1.54
C LYS A 45 17.65 15.07 -2.82
N GLU A 46 17.72 16.38 -3.12
CA GLU A 46 17.13 16.95 -4.33
C GLU A 46 17.76 16.38 -5.61
N LYS A 47 19.08 16.23 -5.64
CA LYS A 47 19.78 15.64 -6.77
C LYS A 47 19.43 14.17 -6.98
N TYR A 48 19.30 13.41 -5.92
CA TYR A 48 18.88 12.02 -5.98
C TYR A 48 17.44 11.89 -6.51
N GLU A 49 16.54 12.69 -6.00
CA GLU A 49 15.17 12.82 -6.48
C GLU A 49 15.11 13.16 -7.98
N GLN A 50 15.95 14.11 -8.43
CA GLN A 50 16.00 14.50 -9.83
C GLN A 50 16.54 13.35 -10.72
N ASN A 51 17.53 12.59 -10.25
CA ASN A 51 18.04 11.43 -10.98
C ASN A 51 16.94 10.38 -11.23
N ILE A 52 16.06 10.13 -10.25
CA ILE A 52 14.91 9.22 -10.42
C ILE A 52 13.94 9.78 -11.47
N LYS A 53 13.59 11.06 -11.36
CA LYS A 53 12.66 11.71 -12.32
C LYS A 53 13.21 11.71 -13.74
N ASP A 54 14.51 12.00 -13.92
CA ASP A 54 15.18 11.96 -15.21
C ASP A 54 15.16 10.54 -15.80
N TYR A 55 15.45 9.53 -14.97
CA TYR A 55 15.38 8.12 -15.37
C TYR A 55 13.97 7.74 -15.85
N LEU A 56 12.93 8.09 -15.10
CA LEU A 56 11.55 7.74 -15.43
C LEU A 56 11.04 8.40 -16.72
N ASN A 57 11.55 9.59 -17.05
CA ASN A 57 11.13 10.37 -18.22
C ASN A 57 12.05 10.21 -19.43
N LYS A 58 13.17 9.49 -19.29
CA LYS A 58 14.15 9.31 -20.37
C LYS A 58 13.66 8.27 -21.37
N ASP A 59 13.67 8.61 -22.65
CA ASP A 59 13.50 7.63 -23.72
C ASP A 59 14.84 6.94 -24.00
N TYR A 60 14.85 5.61 -23.92
CA TYR A 60 16.03 4.79 -24.18
C TYR A 60 15.90 4.04 -25.50
N ASN A 61 17.04 3.90 -26.23
CA ASN A 61 17.09 3.11 -27.45
C ASN A 61 17.45 1.62 -27.22
N CYS A 62 17.79 1.28 -25.98
CA CYS A 62 18.08 -0.09 -25.55
C CYS A 62 16.96 -0.56 -24.63
N HIS A 63 16.56 -1.82 -24.74
CA HIS A 63 15.42 -2.34 -24.01
C HIS A 63 15.66 -3.75 -23.50
N VAL A 64 15.38 -4.00 -22.22
CA VAL A 64 15.03 -5.33 -21.73
C VAL A 64 13.56 -5.54 -22.08
N THR A 65 13.28 -6.45 -23.02
CA THR A 65 11.94 -6.60 -23.60
C THR A 65 11.08 -7.60 -22.86
N ASP A 66 11.69 -8.67 -22.34
CA ASP A 66 10.98 -9.75 -21.67
C ASP A 66 11.85 -10.44 -20.62
N ILE A 67 11.21 -10.89 -19.54
CA ILE A 67 11.81 -11.70 -18.49
C ILE A 67 10.85 -12.82 -18.13
N THR A 68 11.36 -14.05 -18.14
CA THR A 68 10.61 -15.21 -17.67
C THR A 68 11.38 -15.91 -16.56
N VAL A 69 10.67 -16.23 -15.48
CA VAL A 69 11.21 -16.92 -14.30
C VAL A 69 10.55 -18.29 -14.20
N GLY A 70 11.27 -19.32 -14.63
CA GLY A 70 10.87 -20.71 -14.50
C GLY A 70 11.12 -21.27 -13.11
N LYS A 71 11.00 -22.59 -12.96
CA LYS A 71 11.29 -23.26 -11.69
C LYS A 71 12.75 -23.11 -11.28
N ASP A 72 13.68 -23.32 -12.23
CA ASP A 72 15.12 -23.39 -11.97
C ASP A 72 15.93 -22.39 -12.83
N ILE A 73 15.33 -21.85 -13.88
CA ILE A 73 15.99 -21.01 -14.89
C ILE A 73 15.23 -19.68 -15.02
N ILE A 74 15.98 -18.60 -15.12
CA ILE A 74 15.50 -17.31 -15.58
C ILE A 74 16.01 -17.03 -16.98
N SER A 75 15.16 -16.45 -17.82
CA SER A 75 15.51 -15.98 -19.17
C SER A 75 15.27 -14.49 -19.29
N VAL A 76 16.26 -13.75 -19.77
CA VAL A 76 16.18 -12.30 -19.99
C VAL A 76 16.43 -12.01 -21.47
N ARG A 77 15.49 -11.34 -22.11
CA ARG A 77 15.57 -10.93 -23.53
C ARG A 77 15.66 -9.42 -23.65
N GLY A 78 16.36 -8.98 -24.67
CA GLY A 78 16.46 -7.56 -24.95
C GLY A 78 17.17 -7.24 -26.25
N ASN A 79 17.27 -5.94 -26.50
CA ASN A 79 18.03 -5.39 -27.63
C ASN A 79 18.79 -4.14 -27.20
N TYR A 80 19.92 -3.91 -27.86
CA TYR A 80 20.70 -2.70 -27.69
C TYR A 80 21.28 -2.21 -29.01
N GLN A 81 21.64 -0.94 -29.08
CA GLN A 81 22.29 -0.33 -30.23
C GLN A 81 23.27 0.75 -29.78
N GLY A 82 24.30 0.95 -30.58
CA GLY A 82 25.33 1.95 -30.37
C GLY A 82 26.73 1.34 -30.32
N ASP A 83 27.74 2.20 -30.13
CA ASP A 83 29.15 1.82 -30.05
C ASP A 83 29.60 1.70 -28.60
N GLY A 84 30.48 0.74 -28.34
CA GLY A 84 31.07 0.51 -27.03
C GLY A 84 30.77 -0.90 -26.48
N ILE A 85 31.13 -1.12 -25.22
CA ILE A 85 30.87 -2.38 -24.52
C ILE A 85 29.59 -2.25 -23.75
N PHE A 86 28.59 -3.07 -24.10
CA PHE A 86 27.32 -3.16 -23.41
C PHE A 86 27.26 -4.43 -22.58
N PHE A 87 26.58 -4.35 -21.44
CA PHE A 87 26.35 -5.52 -20.61
C PHE A 87 24.94 -5.51 -20.01
N LEU A 88 24.42 -6.69 -19.77
CA LEU A 88 23.23 -6.90 -18.96
C LEU A 88 23.62 -6.95 -17.49
N GLY A 89 22.98 -6.14 -16.65
CA GLY A 89 23.17 -6.10 -15.20
C GLY A 89 21.91 -6.49 -14.45
N GLU A 90 22.08 -7.34 -13.43
CA GLU A 90 21.05 -7.67 -12.46
C GLU A 90 21.02 -6.62 -11.35
N ILE A 91 19.84 -6.13 -10.98
CA ILE A 91 19.63 -5.12 -9.94
C ILE A 91 18.68 -5.72 -8.89
N PRO A 92 19.22 -6.35 -7.85
CA PRO A 92 18.44 -6.81 -6.70
C PRO A 92 17.84 -5.65 -5.91
N PRO A 93 16.81 -5.88 -5.07
CA PRO A 93 16.20 -4.86 -4.22
C PRO A 93 17.19 -4.05 -3.38
N PHE A 94 18.24 -4.70 -2.87
CA PHE A 94 19.27 -4.07 -2.02
C PHE A 94 20.37 -3.33 -2.79
N VAL A 95 20.26 -3.19 -4.10
CA VAL A 95 21.20 -2.42 -4.95
C VAL A 95 20.54 -1.13 -5.40
N ASP A 96 21.06 -0.01 -4.89
CA ASP A 96 20.64 1.32 -5.32
C ASP A 96 21.34 1.69 -6.65
N MET A 97 20.63 1.56 -7.75
CA MET A 97 21.18 1.82 -9.09
C MET A 97 21.47 3.30 -9.36
N PHE A 98 20.88 4.22 -8.60
CA PHE A 98 21.08 5.66 -8.79
C PHE A 98 22.32 6.17 -8.07
N LYS A 99 22.76 5.51 -6.99
CA LYS A 99 23.99 5.81 -6.24
C LYS A 99 25.21 5.08 -6.78
N ALA A 100 25.03 3.89 -7.36
CA ALA A 100 26.13 3.06 -7.84
C ALA A 100 26.91 3.73 -8.97
N LYS A 101 28.23 3.89 -8.80
CA LYS A 101 29.13 4.34 -9.88
C LYS A 101 29.45 3.19 -10.84
N LYS A 102 29.67 2.01 -10.31
CA LYS A 102 29.82 0.76 -11.04
C LYS A 102 28.75 -0.20 -10.59
N ILE A 103 28.12 -0.88 -11.53
CA ILE A 103 27.16 -1.92 -11.20
C ILE A 103 27.94 -3.17 -10.80
N GLU A 104 28.18 -3.30 -9.51
CA GLU A 104 28.64 -4.54 -8.87
C GLU A 104 27.42 -5.44 -8.69
N SER A 105 26.84 -5.86 -9.82
CA SER A 105 25.67 -6.69 -9.81
C SER A 105 26.03 -8.14 -9.49
N ILE A 106 25.08 -8.85 -8.90
CA ILE A 106 25.17 -10.31 -8.67
C ILE A 106 25.47 -11.04 -9.98
N TYR A 107 24.96 -10.49 -11.08
CA TYR A 107 25.21 -10.99 -12.44
C TYR A 107 25.48 -9.83 -13.39
N LYS A 108 26.61 -9.93 -14.09
CA LYS A 108 26.99 -9.02 -15.16
C LYS A 108 27.49 -9.85 -16.34
N THR A 109 26.93 -9.65 -17.52
CA THR A 109 27.42 -10.31 -18.73
C THR A 109 27.50 -9.35 -19.90
N VAL A 110 28.62 -9.39 -20.62
CA VAL A 110 28.85 -8.58 -21.83
C VAL A 110 27.94 -9.09 -22.95
N LEU A 111 27.29 -8.15 -23.63
CA LEU A 111 26.43 -8.43 -24.77
C LEU A 111 27.26 -8.42 -26.07
N SER A 112 27.12 -9.46 -26.86
CA SER A 112 27.87 -9.65 -28.10
C SER A 112 27.02 -9.49 -29.37
N GLN A 113 25.71 -9.42 -29.25
CA GLN A 113 24.77 -9.29 -30.35
C GLN A 113 23.69 -8.25 -30.00
N ASN A 114 23.27 -7.46 -30.98
CA ASN A 114 22.29 -6.38 -30.80
C ASN A 114 20.92 -6.85 -30.26
N SER A 115 20.59 -8.12 -30.49
CA SER A 115 19.46 -8.79 -29.84
C SER A 115 20.00 -9.99 -29.06
N PHE A 116 19.56 -10.16 -27.82
CA PHE A 116 20.07 -11.19 -26.93
C PHE A 116 18.95 -11.95 -26.22
N GLU A 117 19.24 -13.19 -25.89
CA GLU A 117 18.50 -14.01 -24.93
C GLU A 117 19.53 -14.71 -24.03
N ILE A 118 19.42 -14.44 -22.72
CA ILE A 118 20.35 -14.95 -21.72
C ILE A 118 19.59 -15.83 -20.76
N HIS A 119 20.11 -17.04 -20.55
CA HIS A 119 19.57 -18.03 -19.60
C HIS A 119 20.55 -18.22 -18.46
N LEU A 120 20.05 -18.18 -17.23
CA LEU A 120 20.86 -18.42 -16.02
C LEU A 120 20.03 -19.09 -14.93
N ASN A 121 20.73 -19.65 -13.94
CA ASN A 121 20.06 -20.25 -12.79
C ASN A 121 19.20 -19.20 -12.08
N ARG A 122 17.99 -19.57 -11.72
CA ARG A 122 17.08 -18.73 -10.95
C ARG A 122 17.68 -18.34 -9.60
N TYR A 123 18.37 -19.27 -8.97
CA TYR A 123 18.95 -19.05 -7.65
C TYR A 123 20.45 -18.76 -7.76
N ALA A 124 20.91 -17.73 -7.04
CA ALA A 124 22.30 -17.33 -6.94
C ALA A 124 22.80 -17.51 -5.50
N ALA A 125 24.02 -18.04 -5.35
CA ALA A 125 24.68 -18.11 -4.05
C ALA A 125 25.41 -16.79 -3.76
N ILE A 126 25.00 -16.07 -2.70
CA ILE A 126 25.54 -14.75 -2.35
C ILE A 126 25.63 -14.64 -0.84
N GLY A 127 26.84 -14.40 -0.31
CA GLY A 127 27.03 -14.11 1.13
C GLY A 127 26.44 -15.14 2.08
N GLY A 128 26.34 -16.41 1.66
CA GLY A 128 25.72 -17.49 2.45
C GLY A 128 24.22 -17.68 2.21
N TYR A 129 23.61 -16.83 1.38
CA TYR A 129 22.18 -16.93 0.98
C TYR A 129 22.04 -17.57 -0.39
N GLN A 130 20.93 -18.26 -0.60
CA GLN A 130 20.42 -18.65 -1.90
C GLN A 130 19.39 -17.60 -2.35
N TYR A 131 19.87 -16.58 -3.07
CA TYR A 131 19.04 -15.47 -3.54
C TYR A 131 18.18 -15.88 -4.74
N ASP A 132 16.88 -15.55 -4.70
CA ASP A 132 15.96 -15.77 -5.81
C ASP A 132 15.91 -14.55 -6.75
N ARG A 133 16.36 -14.72 -7.98
CA ARG A 133 16.35 -13.71 -9.03
C ARG A 133 14.96 -13.27 -9.50
N LEU A 134 13.91 -13.93 -9.04
CA LEU A 134 12.53 -13.46 -9.17
C LEU A 134 12.33 -12.04 -8.60
N LEU A 135 13.15 -11.66 -7.62
CA LEU A 135 13.06 -10.37 -6.92
C LEU A 135 13.82 -9.26 -7.63
N SER A 136 14.68 -9.59 -8.60
CA SER A 136 15.54 -8.63 -9.29
C SER A 136 14.82 -7.92 -10.44
N LYS A 137 15.24 -6.69 -10.71
CA LYS A 137 15.05 -6.02 -12.00
C LYS A 137 16.35 -6.07 -12.82
N TRP A 138 16.25 -5.90 -14.13
CA TRP A 138 17.33 -6.08 -15.07
C TRP A 138 17.44 -4.88 -15.99
N ALA A 139 18.65 -4.38 -16.23
CA ALA A 139 18.89 -3.26 -17.14
C ALA A 139 20.14 -3.48 -18.01
N ILE A 140 20.20 -2.73 -19.11
CA ILE A 140 21.36 -2.69 -19.99
C ILE A 140 22.19 -1.47 -19.61
N PHE A 141 23.49 -1.70 -19.47
CA PHE A 141 24.47 -0.67 -19.16
C PHE A 141 25.53 -0.62 -20.27
N LYS A 142 26.08 0.57 -20.47
CA LYS A 142 27.30 0.78 -21.25
C LYS A 142 28.47 0.95 -20.29
N GLU A 143 29.54 0.21 -20.53
CA GLU A 143 30.74 0.30 -19.71
C GLU A 143 31.40 1.67 -19.84
N GLY A 144 31.65 2.32 -18.71
CA GLY A 144 32.36 3.59 -18.63
C GLY A 144 33.63 3.46 -17.81
N VAL A 145 34.54 4.41 -17.90
CA VAL A 145 35.80 4.37 -17.15
C VAL A 145 35.57 4.55 -15.64
N GLU A 146 34.88 5.62 -15.27
CA GLU A 146 34.61 5.98 -13.88
C GLU A 146 33.23 5.53 -13.40
N LYS A 147 32.23 5.58 -14.30
CA LYS A 147 30.84 5.24 -14.05
C LYS A 147 30.26 4.47 -15.23
N ASP A 148 29.53 3.42 -14.95
CA ASP A 148 28.72 2.72 -15.95
C ASP A 148 27.47 3.55 -16.27
N GLU A 149 27.15 3.70 -17.55
CA GLU A 149 25.96 4.43 -18.01
C GLU A 149 24.79 3.47 -18.18
N GLN A 150 23.70 3.72 -17.48
CA GLN A 150 22.45 3.00 -17.71
C GLN A 150 21.82 3.49 -19.02
N VAL A 151 21.60 2.57 -19.97
CA VAL A 151 21.14 2.85 -21.33
C VAL A 151 19.76 2.21 -21.65
N SER A 152 19.13 1.57 -20.69
CA SER A 152 17.74 1.10 -20.74
C SER A 152 17.02 1.41 -19.44
N HIS A 153 15.68 1.43 -19.48
CA HIS A 153 14.96 1.24 -18.22
C HIS A 153 15.30 -0.13 -17.62
N ALA A 154 15.28 -0.24 -16.31
CA ALA A 154 15.26 -1.52 -15.63
C ALA A 154 13.89 -2.18 -15.81
N ARG A 155 13.83 -3.52 -15.80
CA ARG A 155 12.59 -4.24 -15.98
C ARG A 155 12.46 -5.38 -14.97
N TYR A 156 11.28 -5.49 -14.37
CA TYR A 156 10.87 -6.66 -13.58
C TYR A 156 10.23 -7.72 -14.47
N VAL A 157 10.14 -8.95 -13.96
CA VAL A 157 9.35 -10.00 -14.59
C VAL A 157 7.88 -9.57 -14.70
N GLY A 158 7.26 -9.84 -15.84
CA GLY A 158 5.82 -9.63 -16.03
C GLY A 158 5.00 -10.80 -15.46
N ALA A 159 3.70 -10.59 -15.21
CA ALA A 159 2.81 -11.61 -14.66
C ALA A 159 2.89 -12.95 -15.42
N ASP A 160 2.84 -12.90 -16.74
CA ASP A 160 2.87 -14.07 -17.61
C ASP A 160 4.22 -14.83 -17.58
N GLY A 161 5.28 -14.18 -17.04
CA GLY A 161 6.62 -14.74 -16.93
C GLY A 161 6.92 -15.40 -15.58
N ILE A 162 6.00 -15.36 -14.61
CA ILE A 162 6.21 -15.92 -13.27
C ILE A 162 5.84 -17.41 -13.25
N TYR A 163 6.76 -18.26 -12.75
CA TYR A 163 6.47 -19.68 -12.54
C TYR A 163 5.40 -19.86 -11.46
N VAL A 164 4.30 -20.52 -11.85
CA VAL A 164 3.16 -20.79 -10.97
C VAL A 164 3.37 -22.15 -10.29
N LYS A 165 3.43 -22.17 -8.97
CA LYS A 165 3.59 -23.39 -8.14
C LYS A 165 2.27 -24.14 -7.97
N GLN A 166 1.14 -23.44 -8.05
CA GLN A 166 -0.20 -24.03 -7.93
C GLN A 166 -1.25 -23.19 -8.66
N ASN A 167 -2.33 -23.82 -9.11
CA ASN A 167 -3.50 -23.13 -9.67
C ASN A 167 -4.54 -22.92 -8.58
N VAL A 168 -5.04 -21.72 -8.46
CA VAL A 168 -6.11 -21.34 -7.53
C VAL A 168 -7.21 -20.62 -8.31
N GLU A 169 -8.48 -20.99 -8.08
CA GLU A 169 -9.60 -20.33 -8.73
C GLU A 169 -9.86 -18.94 -8.12
N ALA A 170 -10.26 -17.96 -8.96
CA ALA A 170 -10.64 -16.64 -8.48
C ALA A 170 -11.90 -16.72 -7.60
N ILE A 171 -11.95 -15.90 -6.54
CA ILE A 171 -13.15 -15.74 -5.73
C ILE A 171 -13.93 -14.52 -6.27
N PRO A 172 -15.05 -14.72 -6.98
CA PRO A 172 -15.83 -13.62 -7.50
C PRO A 172 -16.57 -12.90 -6.37
N LEU A 173 -16.55 -11.58 -6.39
CA LEU A 173 -17.34 -10.76 -5.47
C LEU A 173 -18.83 -10.85 -5.86
N LYS A 174 -19.68 -11.32 -4.94
CA LYS A 174 -21.14 -11.42 -5.13
C LYS A 174 -21.85 -10.09 -4.85
N SER A 175 -21.23 -9.21 -4.09
CA SER A 175 -21.68 -7.86 -3.78
C SER A 175 -20.48 -6.95 -3.53
N LYS A 176 -20.71 -5.64 -3.49
CA LYS A 176 -19.68 -4.68 -3.11
C LYS A 176 -19.52 -4.51 -1.60
N LYS A 177 -20.29 -5.24 -0.78
CA LYS A 177 -20.20 -5.18 0.68
C LYS A 177 -18.99 -5.95 1.20
N GLY A 178 -18.32 -5.38 2.16
CA GLY A 178 -17.20 -6.00 2.87
C GLY A 178 -17.04 -5.47 4.29
N LEU A 179 -16.24 -6.12 5.09
CA LEU A 179 -15.97 -5.73 6.47
C LEU A 179 -14.47 -5.60 6.69
N GLY A 180 -14.03 -4.45 7.21
CA GLY A 180 -12.64 -4.13 7.49
C GLY A 180 -12.20 -4.59 8.86
N GLY A 181 -10.92 -4.99 8.96
CA GLY A 181 -10.29 -5.33 10.22
C GLY A 181 -10.92 -6.52 10.93
N LEU A 182 -11.24 -7.61 10.19
CA LEU A 182 -11.79 -8.81 10.80
C LEU A 182 -10.84 -9.43 11.83
N ILE A 183 -11.40 -9.82 12.96
CA ILE A 183 -10.70 -10.52 14.04
C ILE A 183 -11.51 -11.77 14.45
N ASN A 184 -10.85 -12.69 15.13
CA ASN A 184 -11.52 -13.81 15.79
C ASN A 184 -12.36 -13.29 16.96
N HIS A 185 -13.68 -13.42 16.85
CA HIS A 185 -14.64 -12.90 17.83
C HIS A 185 -15.92 -13.76 17.85
N GLU A 186 -16.66 -13.79 18.94
CA GLU A 186 -17.90 -14.57 19.10
C GLU A 186 -18.99 -14.21 18.08
N PHE A 187 -19.08 -12.94 17.64
CA PHE A 187 -20.00 -12.50 16.58
C PHE A 187 -19.53 -12.81 15.15
N LEU A 188 -18.31 -13.36 14.96
CA LEU A 188 -17.76 -13.50 13.62
C LEU A 188 -18.68 -14.30 12.69
N ALA A 189 -19.05 -15.51 13.08
CA ALA A 189 -19.86 -16.38 12.24
C ALA A 189 -21.24 -15.77 11.92
N SER A 190 -21.95 -15.23 12.95
CA SER A 190 -23.28 -14.65 12.77
C SER A 190 -23.24 -13.41 11.87
N ASP A 191 -22.30 -12.49 12.09
CA ASP A 191 -22.22 -11.26 11.28
C ASP A 191 -21.80 -11.51 9.85
N LEU A 192 -20.90 -12.48 9.60
CA LEU A 192 -20.57 -12.90 8.24
C LEU A 192 -21.78 -13.44 7.47
N ASP A 193 -22.68 -14.17 8.16
CA ASP A 193 -23.90 -14.71 7.57
C ASP A 193 -24.98 -13.63 7.38
N GLU A 194 -25.16 -12.75 8.39
CA GLU A 194 -26.25 -11.78 8.40
C GLU A 194 -25.99 -10.52 7.57
N LEU A 195 -24.75 -10.05 7.48
CA LEU A 195 -24.41 -8.84 6.73
C LEU A 195 -24.31 -9.07 5.22
N GLY A 196 -24.16 -10.32 4.78
CA GLY A 196 -24.09 -10.66 3.35
C GLY A 196 -22.88 -10.04 2.64
N ILE A 197 -21.72 -10.02 3.30
CA ILE A 197 -20.47 -9.48 2.74
C ILE A 197 -19.82 -10.44 1.74
N SER A 198 -19.06 -9.90 0.81
CA SER A 198 -18.30 -10.64 -0.20
C SER A 198 -16.79 -10.45 -0.06
N SER A 199 -16.36 -9.45 0.68
CA SER A 199 -14.94 -9.15 0.89
C SER A 199 -14.66 -8.75 2.35
N ALA A 200 -13.39 -8.86 2.74
CA ALA A 200 -12.94 -8.42 4.06
C ALA A 200 -11.47 -8.02 4.05
N THR A 201 -11.03 -7.28 5.06
CA THR A 201 -9.61 -7.05 5.33
C THR A 201 -9.20 -7.62 6.69
N ILE A 202 -7.94 -8.03 6.80
CA ILE A 202 -7.26 -8.40 8.04
C ILE A 202 -5.92 -7.70 8.12
N ASN A 203 -5.51 -7.26 9.31
CA ASN A 203 -4.18 -6.69 9.52
C ASN A 203 -3.16 -7.80 9.76
N ILE A 204 -2.02 -7.74 9.07
CA ILE A 204 -0.92 -8.70 9.15
C ILE A 204 0.36 -7.99 9.60
N PRO A 205 0.54 -7.75 10.90
CA PRO A 205 1.77 -7.19 11.45
C PRO A 205 2.86 -8.28 11.48
N ILE A 206 3.63 -8.38 10.40
CA ILE A 206 4.58 -9.49 10.12
C ILE A 206 5.51 -9.74 11.31
N THR A 207 6.06 -8.68 11.88
CA THR A 207 7.06 -8.75 12.94
C THR A 207 6.52 -9.16 14.31
N ASN A 208 5.17 -9.19 14.46
CA ASN A 208 4.56 -9.65 15.71
C ASN A 208 4.57 -11.18 15.86
N PHE A 209 4.79 -11.91 14.78
CA PHE A 209 4.76 -13.38 14.79
C PHE A 209 5.95 -14.01 14.05
N MET A 210 6.87 -13.22 13.52
CA MET A 210 8.11 -13.69 12.89
C MET A 210 9.30 -13.45 13.82
N HIS A 211 10.15 -14.47 13.97
CA HIS A 211 11.36 -14.44 14.80
C HIS A 211 12.58 -14.87 13.98
N LEU A 212 13.75 -14.32 14.31
CA LEU A 212 15.04 -14.73 13.72
C LEU A 212 15.69 -15.89 14.48
N SER A 213 15.26 -16.12 15.73
CA SER A 213 15.70 -17.24 16.56
C SER A 213 14.50 -18.01 17.10
N GLN A 214 14.62 -19.34 17.15
CA GLN A 214 13.53 -20.24 17.54
C GLN A 214 13.01 -19.93 18.95
N GLN A 215 11.70 -19.74 19.05
CA GLN A 215 10.97 -19.68 20.31
C GLN A 215 10.06 -20.90 20.48
N SER A 216 9.50 -21.07 21.68
CA SER A 216 8.59 -22.19 21.97
C SER A 216 7.30 -22.05 21.15
N GLY A 217 6.94 -23.10 20.41
CA GLY A 217 5.74 -23.13 19.58
C GLY A 217 5.91 -22.51 18.19
N ASP A 218 7.13 -22.17 17.80
CA ASP A 218 7.39 -21.63 16.46
C ASP A 218 7.46 -22.72 15.38
N ILE A 219 6.96 -22.39 14.22
CA ILE A 219 7.10 -23.17 12.98
C ILE A 219 8.42 -22.75 12.32
N PRO A 220 9.42 -23.66 12.16
CA PRO A 220 10.61 -23.35 11.38
C PRO A 220 10.28 -23.30 9.88
N TYR A 221 10.82 -22.31 9.19
CA TYR A 221 10.64 -22.11 7.76
C TYR A 221 11.97 -21.77 7.09
N VAL A 222 12.37 -22.59 6.11
CA VAL A 222 13.63 -22.38 5.39
C VAL A 222 13.34 -21.58 4.10
N TYR A 223 13.95 -20.41 4.00
CA TYR A 223 13.94 -19.59 2.80
C TYR A 223 15.33 -19.11 2.46
N GLY A 224 15.75 -19.28 1.21
CA GLY A 224 17.06 -18.84 0.74
C GLY A 224 18.26 -19.44 1.53
N GLY A 225 18.11 -20.64 2.11
CA GLY A 225 19.14 -21.32 2.89
C GLY A 225 19.21 -20.89 4.36
N VAL A 226 18.34 -19.98 4.82
CA VAL A 226 18.25 -19.52 6.21
C VAL A 226 16.93 -19.99 6.82
N THR A 227 16.93 -20.33 8.10
CA THR A 227 15.72 -20.70 8.83
C THR A 227 15.18 -19.49 9.57
N TYR A 228 13.92 -19.18 9.32
CA TYR A 228 13.10 -18.20 10.03
C TYR A 228 12.03 -18.94 10.83
N TYR A 229 11.42 -18.28 11.81
CA TYR A 229 10.50 -18.90 12.73
C TYR A 229 9.22 -18.10 12.82
N PHE A 230 8.07 -18.79 12.83
CA PHE A 230 6.75 -18.15 12.83
C PHE A 230 5.89 -18.69 13.96
N ASN A 231 5.33 -17.82 14.80
CA ASN A 231 4.55 -18.20 15.97
C ASN A 231 3.21 -18.85 15.56
N GLU A 232 3.09 -20.17 15.78
CA GLU A 232 1.92 -20.95 15.37
C GLU A 232 0.64 -20.54 16.10
N GLU A 233 0.74 -20.25 17.40
CA GLU A 233 -0.41 -19.86 18.20
C GLU A 233 -0.98 -18.52 17.77
N TYR A 234 -0.09 -17.54 17.49
CA TYR A 234 -0.50 -16.26 16.94
C TYR A 234 -1.21 -16.42 15.58
N LEU A 235 -0.60 -17.16 14.66
CA LEU A 235 -1.16 -17.40 13.32
C LEU A 235 -2.54 -18.05 13.42
N ARG A 236 -2.67 -19.07 14.27
CA ARG A 236 -3.94 -19.79 14.46
C ARG A 236 -5.01 -18.90 15.06
N SER A 237 -4.70 -18.16 16.12
CA SER A 237 -5.69 -17.34 16.84
C SER A 237 -6.09 -16.08 16.08
N ALA A 238 -5.14 -15.43 15.41
CA ALA A 238 -5.39 -14.18 14.70
C ALA A 238 -5.92 -14.38 13.27
N PHE A 239 -5.42 -15.40 12.54
CA PHE A 239 -5.70 -15.52 11.10
C PHE A 239 -6.44 -16.80 10.73
N ASP A 240 -5.97 -17.99 11.16
CA ASP A 240 -6.52 -19.26 10.64
C ASP A 240 -8.03 -19.36 10.87
N VAL A 241 -8.51 -19.05 12.10
CA VAL A 241 -9.94 -19.08 12.43
C VAL A 241 -10.77 -18.13 11.55
N VAL A 242 -10.27 -16.90 11.33
CA VAL A 242 -10.94 -15.90 10.49
C VAL A 242 -10.98 -16.37 9.04
N LEU A 243 -9.85 -16.87 8.52
CA LEU A 243 -9.73 -17.32 7.14
C LEU A 243 -10.54 -18.59 6.85
N GLU A 244 -10.66 -19.50 7.80
CA GLU A 244 -11.55 -20.66 7.70
C GLU A 244 -13.03 -20.23 7.60
N GLN A 245 -13.47 -19.32 8.47
CA GLN A 245 -14.83 -18.80 8.47
C GLN A 245 -15.18 -18.05 7.18
N THR A 246 -14.27 -17.21 6.69
CA THR A 246 -14.44 -16.46 5.43
C THR A 246 -14.40 -17.37 4.21
N SER A 247 -13.50 -18.35 4.17
CA SER A 247 -13.37 -19.30 3.06
C SER A 247 -14.62 -20.18 2.91
N GLN A 248 -15.23 -20.64 4.01
CA GLN A 248 -16.49 -21.42 4.01
C GLN A 248 -17.64 -20.65 3.35
N ARG A 249 -17.57 -19.31 3.33
CA ARG A 249 -18.59 -18.41 2.77
C ARG A 249 -18.22 -17.83 1.41
N ASN A 250 -17.06 -18.21 0.86
CA ASN A 250 -16.47 -17.63 -0.34
C ASN A 250 -16.32 -16.10 -0.23
N ILE A 251 -15.89 -15.60 0.92
CA ILE A 251 -15.55 -14.20 1.14
C ILE A 251 -14.08 -13.99 0.73
N SER A 252 -13.83 -13.01 -0.13
CA SER A 252 -12.49 -12.63 -0.58
C SER A 252 -11.80 -11.79 0.49
N VAL A 253 -10.67 -12.26 1.03
CA VAL A 253 -9.93 -11.56 2.08
C VAL A 253 -8.68 -10.91 1.51
N ALA A 254 -8.46 -9.63 1.83
CA ALA A 254 -7.21 -8.92 1.60
C ALA A 254 -6.43 -8.75 2.92
N GLY A 255 -5.15 -9.14 2.89
CA GLY A 255 -4.24 -8.97 4.02
C GLY A 255 -3.49 -7.64 3.93
N ILE A 256 -3.59 -6.79 4.95
CA ILE A 256 -2.84 -5.53 5.07
C ILE A 256 -1.50 -5.83 5.73
N LEU A 257 -0.42 -5.77 4.95
CA LEU A 257 0.93 -6.05 5.43
C LEU A 257 1.49 -4.85 6.21
N LEU A 258 1.87 -5.08 7.45
CA LEU A 258 2.43 -4.07 8.35
C LEU A 258 3.78 -4.55 8.89
N VAL A 259 4.74 -3.64 9.03
CA VAL A 259 6.06 -3.91 9.59
C VAL A 259 6.25 -3.03 10.82
N SER A 260 6.12 -3.62 12.02
CA SER A 260 6.47 -2.93 13.26
C SER A 260 8.00 -2.91 13.42
N PRO A 261 8.59 -1.83 13.96
CA PRO A 261 10.03 -1.74 14.20
C PRO A 261 10.49 -2.58 15.41
N GLU A 262 9.57 -3.25 16.10
CA GLU A 262 9.83 -3.96 17.34
C GLU A 262 10.15 -5.45 17.12
N GLY A 263 10.85 -6.07 18.11
CA GLY A 263 11.27 -7.46 18.05
C GLY A 263 12.53 -7.69 17.20
N ASP A 264 13.07 -8.90 17.19
CA ASP A 264 14.31 -9.23 16.45
C ASP A 264 14.13 -9.12 14.94
N ALA A 265 13.02 -9.60 14.40
CA ALA A 265 12.65 -9.41 13.00
C ALA A 265 12.33 -7.94 12.68
N GLY A 266 11.71 -7.20 13.61
CA GLY A 266 11.41 -5.78 13.45
C GLY A 266 12.68 -4.93 13.38
N GLU A 267 13.67 -5.18 14.24
CA GLU A 267 14.97 -4.51 14.19
C GLU A 267 15.69 -4.71 12.84
N LEU A 268 15.61 -5.92 12.26
CA LEU A 268 16.21 -6.20 10.95
C LEU A 268 15.42 -5.56 9.80
N LEU A 269 14.08 -5.60 9.87
CA LEU A 269 13.19 -5.10 8.82
C LEU A 269 12.94 -3.60 8.90
N LYS A 270 13.31 -2.94 9.98
CA LYS A 270 13.19 -1.50 10.14
C LYS A 270 14.06 -0.75 9.12
N HIS A 271 13.46 0.18 8.38
CA HIS A 271 14.21 1.01 7.44
C HIS A 271 15.33 1.79 8.17
N PRO A 272 16.55 1.89 7.62
CA PRO A 272 17.65 2.59 8.28
C PRO A 272 17.34 4.04 8.68
N ASP A 273 16.52 4.74 7.89
CA ASP A 273 16.12 6.13 8.13
C ASP A 273 14.79 6.25 8.90
N PHE A 274 14.32 5.19 9.55
CA PHE A 274 13.16 5.25 10.43
C PHE A 274 13.42 6.21 11.59
N ASN A 275 12.52 7.19 11.80
CA ASN A 275 12.75 8.27 12.76
C ASN A 275 12.28 7.99 14.19
N GLY A 276 11.77 6.80 14.47
CA GLY A 276 11.42 6.35 15.82
C GLY A 276 10.07 6.83 16.38
N ILE A 277 9.27 7.55 15.60
CA ILE A 277 8.00 8.15 16.10
C ILE A 277 6.72 7.55 15.51
N ALA A 278 6.84 6.54 14.66
CA ALA A 278 5.71 5.90 13.98
C ALA A 278 5.49 4.45 14.46
N PRO A 279 4.24 3.93 14.40
CA PRO A 279 3.97 2.54 14.76
C PRO A 279 4.52 1.54 13.74
N TYR A 280 4.69 1.97 12.46
CA TYR A 280 5.15 1.12 11.38
C TYR A 280 6.23 1.77 10.54
N THR A 281 7.07 0.95 9.94
CA THR A 281 8.22 1.33 9.11
C THR A 281 8.08 0.82 7.69
N MET A 282 8.71 1.48 6.72
CA MET A 282 9.01 0.91 5.41
C MET A 282 9.91 -0.32 5.62
N PRO A 283 9.67 -1.45 4.94
CA PRO A 283 10.60 -2.58 5.01
C PRO A 283 12.00 -2.16 4.57
N ASN A 284 13.00 -2.59 5.33
CA ASN A 284 14.39 -2.42 4.97
C ASN A 284 14.77 -3.34 3.82
N MET A 285 15.02 -2.78 2.66
CA MET A 285 15.51 -3.51 1.48
C MET A 285 16.90 -3.05 1.07
N THR A 286 17.66 -2.41 1.99
CA THR A 286 19.00 -1.89 1.69
C THR A 286 20.12 -2.91 1.90
N THR A 287 19.81 -4.07 2.48
CA THR A 287 20.75 -5.18 2.68
C THR A 287 20.20 -6.50 2.18
N MET A 288 21.08 -7.44 1.84
CA MET A 288 20.69 -8.79 1.46
C MET A 288 19.91 -9.48 2.57
N GLU A 289 20.38 -9.36 3.80
CA GLU A 289 19.81 -10.04 4.97
C GLU A 289 18.37 -9.60 5.24
N SER A 290 18.12 -8.29 5.28
CA SER A 290 16.79 -7.74 5.50
C SER A 290 15.85 -8.03 4.30
N THR A 291 16.34 -7.95 3.06
CA THR A 291 15.60 -8.33 1.87
C THR A 291 15.15 -9.79 1.90
N GLN A 292 16.06 -10.71 2.29
CA GLN A 292 15.74 -12.13 2.43
C GLN A 292 14.74 -12.39 3.56
N CYS A 293 14.86 -11.69 4.68
CA CYS A 293 13.92 -11.78 5.80
C CYS A 293 12.51 -11.36 5.37
N TYR A 294 12.38 -10.23 4.67
CA TYR A 294 11.08 -9.76 4.15
C TYR A 294 10.51 -10.74 3.11
N ALA A 295 11.32 -11.22 2.17
CA ALA A 295 10.91 -12.21 1.19
C ALA A 295 10.47 -13.53 1.83
N ALA A 296 11.15 -13.98 2.91
CA ALA A 296 10.77 -15.18 3.66
C ALA A 296 9.39 -15.04 4.32
N ALA A 297 9.08 -13.87 4.89
CA ALA A 297 7.76 -13.59 5.45
C ALA A 297 6.66 -13.66 4.38
N LEU A 298 6.89 -13.02 3.23
CA LEU A 298 5.95 -13.02 2.10
C LEU A 298 5.74 -14.43 1.53
N ASP A 299 6.81 -15.19 1.33
CA ASP A 299 6.73 -16.56 0.78
C ASP A 299 6.03 -17.52 1.75
N PHE A 300 6.33 -17.42 3.05
CA PHE A 300 5.65 -18.19 4.11
C PHE A 300 4.14 -17.91 4.12
N LEU A 301 3.75 -16.64 4.15
CA LEU A 301 2.35 -16.23 4.18
C LEU A 301 1.62 -16.64 2.89
N ALA A 302 2.22 -16.42 1.73
CA ALA A 302 1.66 -16.82 0.46
C ALA A 302 1.48 -18.34 0.37
N GLN A 303 2.49 -19.13 0.79
CA GLN A 303 2.41 -20.59 0.80
C GLN A 303 1.35 -21.10 1.79
N ARG A 304 1.27 -20.51 2.98
CA ARG A 304 0.31 -20.92 4.02
C ARG A 304 -1.12 -20.61 3.62
N TYR A 305 -1.35 -19.40 3.08
CA TYR A 305 -2.67 -18.81 2.90
C TYR A 305 -3.13 -18.71 1.43
N SER A 306 -2.63 -19.58 0.56
CA SER A 306 -3.17 -19.78 -0.79
C SER A 306 -3.82 -21.17 -0.95
N LYS A 307 -4.39 -21.71 0.12
CA LYS A 307 -4.97 -23.05 0.13
C LYS A 307 -6.49 -22.99 0.17
N PRO A 308 -7.19 -23.98 -0.43
CA PRO A 308 -8.62 -24.11 -0.24
C PRO A 308 -8.97 -24.18 1.26
N GLY A 309 -9.98 -23.43 1.68
CA GLY A 309 -10.44 -23.39 3.06
C GLY A 309 -9.69 -22.42 3.99
N MET A 310 -8.56 -21.84 3.54
CA MET A 310 -7.77 -20.89 4.33
C MET A 310 -6.98 -19.98 3.40
N ARG A 311 -7.61 -18.88 2.91
CA ARG A 311 -7.04 -18.08 1.84
C ARG A 311 -7.04 -16.58 2.11
N ILE A 312 -5.88 -15.95 1.88
CA ILE A 312 -5.74 -14.53 1.63
C ILE A 312 -5.71 -14.36 0.11
N ALA A 313 -6.77 -13.79 -0.45
CA ALA A 313 -6.92 -13.68 -1.90
C ALA A 313 -6.15 -12.49 -2.48
N HIS A 314 -5.98 -11.41 -1.71
CA HIS A 314 -5.36 -10.17 -2.13
C HIS A 314 -4.46 -9.60 -1.03
N TRP A 315 -3.58 -8.65 -1.39
CA TRP A 315 -2.59 -8.09 -0.49
C TRP A 315 -2.57 -6.57 -0.59
N ILE A 316 -2.73 -5.89 0.53
CA ILE A 316 -2.61 -4.44 0.63
C ILE A 316 -1.21 -4.13 1.15
N ILE A 317 -0.42 -3.43 0.33
CA ILE A 317 0.98 -3.19 0.62
C ILE A 317 1.10 -1.87 1.36
N HIS A 318 1.20 -2.04 2.58
CA HIS A 318 1.18 -1.25 3.78
C HIS A 318 -0.14 -0.47 3.96
N ASN A 319 -0.20 0.32 5.02
CA ASN A 319 -1.36 1.12 5.33
C ASN A 319 -1.09 2.58 4.98
N GLU A 320 -2.07 3.29 4.40
CA GLU A 320 -2.06 4.72 4.11
C GLU A 320 -0.66 5.27 3.76
N VAL A 321 -0.09 4.77 2.66
CA VAL A 321 1.31 5.06 2.30
C VAL A 321 1.56 6.53 1.97
N ASP A 322 0.52 7.29 1.67
CA ASP A 322 0.57 8.75 1.59
C ASP A 322 0.88 9.41 2.94
N GLY A 323 0.56 8.75 4.05
CA GLY A 323 1.03 9.07 5.40
C GLY A 323 2.40 8.50 5.72
N GLY A 324 3.39 8.72 4.83
CA GLY A 324 4.71 8.11 4.89
C GLY A 324 5.46 8.33 6.20
N SER A 325 5.24 9.46 6.89
CA SER A 325 5.84 9.72 8.20
C SER A 325 5.22 8.91 9.35
N HIS A 326 4.06 8.28 9.14
CA HIS A 326 3.31 7.60 10.19
C HIS A 326 3.14 6.10 9.94
N TRP A 327 2.65 5.72 8.74
CA TRP A 327 2.26 4.35 8.46
C TRP A 327 3.33 3.53 7.73
N THR A 328 4.28 4.20 7.06
CA THR A 328 5.31 3.54 6.24
C THR A 328 6.61 4.35 6.36
N ASN A 329 7.06 4.53 7.61
CA ASN A 329 8.09 5.50 7.94
C ASN A 329 9.49 5.06 7.47
N MET A 330 10.09 5.91 6.65
CA MET A 330 11.49 5.83 6.23
C MET A 330 12.20 7.20 6.34
N GLY A 331 11.79 8.00 7.34
CA GLY A 331 12.24 9.39 7.49
C GLY A 331 11.60 10.31 6.46
N ASP A 332 12.03 11.56 6.45
CA ASP A 332 11.55 12.55 5.49
C ASP A 332 12.23 12.35 4.13
N LYS A 333 11.45 11.95 3.13
CA LYS A 333 11.93 11.67 1.76
C LYS A 333 11.14 12.47 0.73
N PRO A 334 11.80 12.93 -0.34
CA PRO A 334 11.10 13.38 -1.54
C PRO A 334 10.25 12.24 -2.13
N ILE A 335 9.16 12.60 -2.82
CA ILE A 335 8.14 11.63 -3.26
C ILE A 335 8.68 10.55 -4.22
N ALA A 336 9.54 10.90 -5.18
CA ALA A 336 10.05 9.88 -6.12
C ALA A 336 10.99 8.88 -5.42
N THR A 337 11.76 9.36 -4.44
CA THR A 337 12.61 8.50 -3.58
C THR A 337 11.77 7.57 -2.74
N PHE A 338 10.70 8.07 -2.13
CA PHE A 338 9.75 7.26 -1.36
C PHE A 338 9.10 6.19 -2.25
N MET A 339 8.61 6.58 -3.42
CA MET A 339 7.93 5.69 -4.35
C MET A 339 8.82 4.61 -4.96
N ASP A 340 10.11 4.89 -5.22
CA ASP A 340 11.06 3.87 -5.69
C ASP A 340 11.20 2.75 -4.66
N THR A 341 11.41 3.09 -3.38
CA THR A 341 11.49 2.11 -2.28
C THR A 341 10.17 1.37 -2.07
N TYR A 342 9.06 2.11 -2.03
CA TYR A 342 7.74 1.53 -1.84
C TYR A 342 7.38 0.52 -2.94
N LEU A 343 7.61 0.89 -4.20
CA LEU A 343 7.36 0.02 -5.34
C LEU A 343 8.22 -1.24 -5.33
N CYS A 344 9.44 -1.16 -4.84
CA CYS A 344 10.27 -2.33 -4.65
C CYS A 344 9.61 -3.34 -3.69
N SER A 345 9.09 -2.86 -2.53
CA SER A 345 8.31 -3.69 -1.60
C SER A 345 7.08 -4.30 -2.26
N MET A 346 6.32 -3.50 -3.00
CA MET A 346 5.10 -3.94 -3.69
C MET A 346 5.40 -4.99 -4.77
N ARG A 347 6.47 -4.81 -5.55
CA ARG A 347 6.94 -5.78 -6.56
C ARG A 347 7.39 -7.10 -5.94
N MET A 348 8.10 -7.05 -4.82
CA MET A 348 8.48 -8.26 -4.10
C MET A 348 7.24 -9.07 -3.70
N CYS A 349 6.24 -8.42 -3.10
CA CYS A 349 4.99 -9.08 -2.74
C CYS A 349 4.30 -9.64 -3.99
N TYR A 350 4.09 -8.82 -5.03
CA TYR A 350 3.46 -9.25 -6.28
C TYR A 350 4.12 -10.48 -6.87
N ASN A 351 5.45 -10.47 -7.03
CA ASN A 351 6.19 -11.56 -7.66
C ASN A 351 6.14 -12.85 -6.82
N ILE A 352 6.20 -12.74 -5.49
CA ILE A 352 6.15 -13.90 -4.60
C ILE A 352 4.75 -14.51 -4.58
N VAL A 353 3.70 -13.71 -4.36
CA VAL A 353 2.34 -14.24 -4.20
C VAL A 353 1.81 -14.86 -5.49
N HIS A 354 2.17 -14.32 -6.66
CA HIS A 354 1.75 -14.86 -7.96
C HIS A 354 2.30 -16.26 -8.26
N GLN A 355 3.32 -16.72 -7.54
CA GLN A 355 3.75 -18.12 -7.61
C GLN A 355 2.73 -19.08 -6.97
N TYR A 356 1.92 -18.59 -6.03
CA TYR A 356 0.97 -19.38 -5.25
C TYR A 356 -0.49 -19.11 -5.64
N ASP A 357 -0.79 -17.89 -6.05
CA ASP A 357 -2.12 -17.46 -6.46
C ASP A 357 -2.04 -16.40 -7.56
N GLN A 358 -2.20 -16.83 -8.80
CA GLN A 358 -2.13 -15.95 -9.97
C GLN A 358 -3.31 -14.97 -10.08
N ASN A 359 -4.37 -15.16 -9.28
CA ASN A 359 -5.51 -14.23 -9.23
C ASN A 359 -5.37 -13.19 -8.13
N SER A 360 -4.29 -13.24 -7.35
CA SER A 360 -4.03 -12.24 -6.32
C SER A 360 -3.80 -10.87 -6.94
N GLU A 361 -4.44 -9.86 -6.36
CA GLU A 361 -4.13 -8.47 -6.62
C GLU A 361 -3.28 -7.90 -5.48
N VAL A 362 -2.38 -6.99 -5.81
CA VAL A 362 -1.66 -6.18 -4.83
C VAL A 362 -2.17 -4.75 -4.90
N PHE A 363 -2.48 -4.17 -3.76
CA PHE A 363 -3.08 -2.85 -3.65
C PHE A 363 -2.11 -1.87 -3.02
N ILE A 364 -2.07 -0.64 -3.56
CA ILE A 364 -1.52 0.52 -2.87
C ILE A 364 -2.62 1.13 -2.01
N SER A 365 -2.32 1.40 -0.72
CA SER A 365 -3.30 1.95 0.24
C SER A 365 -3.10 3.45 0.42
N PHE A 366 -4.21 4.18 0.45
CA PHE A 366 -4.24 5.64 0.57
C PHE A 366 -5.30 6.12 1.56
N SER A 367 -5.01 7.24 2.23
CA SER A 367 -6.01 8.05 2.92
C SER A 367 -6.93 8.77 1.91
N HIS A 368 -7.76 9.67 2.39
CA HIS A 368 -8.66 10.48 1.56
C HIS A 368 -8.00 11.72 0.94
N GLY A 369 -6.73 12.01 1.21
CA GLY A 369 -6.01 13.25 0.82
C GLY A 369 -5.64 13.31 -0.66
N TRP A 370 -6.61 13.54 -1.57
CA TRP A 370 -6.40 13.43 -3.02
C TRP A 370 -5.41 14.47 -3.57
N ASN A 371 -5.66 15.76 -3.37
CA ASN A 371 -4.76 16.85 -3.80
C ASN A 371 -4.21 17.64 -2.62
N ILE A 372 -4.31 17.12 -1.42
CA ILE A 372 -3.76 17.74 -0.22
C ILE A 372 -2.91 16.73 0.55
N ALA A 373 -1.81 17.19 1.12
CA ALA A 373 -1.03 16.43 2.09
C ALA A 373 -1.47 16.84 3.51
N ALA A 374 -1.74 15.87 4.38
CA ALA A 374 -2.27 16.13 5.72
C ALA A 374 -1.27 16.82 6.66
N GLY A 375 0.03 16.80 6.35
CA GLY A 375 1.08 17.40 7.17
C GLY A 375 2.49 17.14 6.64
N GLY A 376 3.50 17.45 7.43
CA GLY A 376 4.89 17.11 7.10
C GLY A 376 5.11 15.62 7.01
N GLY A 377 5.82 15.17 5.96
CA GLY A 377 6.03 13.74 5.68
C GLY A 377 4.81 13.01 5.11
N TRP A 378 3.76 13.75 4.71
CA TRP A 378 2.61 13.25 3.96
C TRP A 378 2.70 13.66 2.51
N TYR A 379 2.16 12.83 1.62
CA TYR A 379 2.12 13.05 0.17
C TYR A 379 0.68 13.22 -0.31
N LYS A 380 0.49 13.83 -1.48
CA LYS A 380 -0.80 13.84 -2.16
C LYS A 380 -1.01 12.49 -2.84
N VAL A 381 -2.17 11.89 -2.64
CA VAL A 381 -2.53 10.61 -3.27
C VAL A 381 -2.38 10.65 -4.79
N ARG A 382 -2.83 11.74 -5.42
CA ARG A 382 -2.74 11.89 -6.87
C ARG A 382 -1.30 11.89 -7.39
N ASP A 383 -0.39 12.59 -6.71
CA ASP A 383 1.02 12.63 -7.10
C ASP A 383 1.66 11.23 -6.98
N MET A 384 1.31 10.46 -5.95
CA MET A 384 1.77 9.08 -5.79
C MET A 384 1.25 8.16 -6.89
N LEU A 385 -0.02 8.30 -7.29
CA LEU A 385 -0.61 7.54 -8.39
C LEU A 385 0.05 7.88 -9.74
N ASP A 386 0.45 9.15 -9.95
CA ASP A 386 1.22 9.55 -11.13
C ASP A 386 2.59 8.84 -11.15
N PHE A 387 3.28 8.75 -10.00
CA PHE A 387 4.53 7.96 -9.90
C PHE A 387 4.30 6.46 -10.10
N MET A 388 3.20 5.88 -9.59
CA MET A 388 2.82 4.49 -9.88
C MET A 388 2.76 4.24 -11.39
N ASN A 389 2.12 5.13 -12.14
CA ASN A 389 2.02 5.04 -13.60
C ASN A 389 3.38 5.22 -14.28
N LEU A 390 4.22 6.18 -13.84
CA LEU A 390 5.55 6.41 -14.40
C LEU A 390 6.46 5.19 -14.22
N PHE A 391 6.55 4.64 -13.01
CA PHE A 391 7.33 3.45 -12.73
C PHE A 391 6.80 2.22 -13.48
N SER A 392 5.47 2.03 -13.52
CA SER A 392 4.85 0.93 -14.26
C SER A 392 5.21 1.01 -15.75
N LYS A 393 5.17 2.20 -16.35
CA LYS A 393 5.57 2.41 -17.73
C LYS A 393 7.06 2.12 -17.94
N ALA A 394 7.93 2.59 -17.06
CA ALA A 394 9.38 2.46 -17.17
C ALA A 394 9.84 1.01 -16.92
N GLU A 395 9.42 0.41 -15.81
CA GLU A 395 9.98 -0.85 -15.28
C GLU A 395 9.13 -2.10 -15.59
N GLY A 396 8.11 -1.96 -16.42
CA GLY A 396 7.15 -2.99 -16.79
C GLY A 396 5.88 -2.93 -15.95
N ASP A 397 4.75 -2.80 -16.63
CA ASP A 397 3.45 -2.71 -15.96
C ASP A 397 3.06 -4.06 -15.33
N PHE A 398 2.35 -3.98 -14.20
CA PHE A 398 1.79 -5.10 -13.48
C PHE A 398 0.39 -4.72 -12.97
N PHE A 399 -0.44 -5.71 -12.67
CA PHE A 399 -1.80 -5.44 -12.23
C PHE A 399 -1.81 -5.07 -10.74
N TRP A 400 -1.54 -3.78 -10.45
CA TRP A 400 -1.74 -3.20 -9.13
C TRP A 400 -3.10 -2.51 -9.04
N SER A 401 -3.65 -2.41 -7.85
CA SER A 401 -4.99 -1.93 -7.55
C SER A 401 -4.98 -0.89 -6.44
N LEU A 402 -6.11 -0.22 -6.20
CA LEU A 402 -6.24 0.87 -5.23
C LEU A 402 -7.04 0.42 -4.01
N ALA A 403 -6.48 0.61 -2.82
CA ALA A 403 -7.11 0.47 -1.52
C ALA A 403 -7.27 1.87 -0.91
N CYS A 404 -8.48 2.43 -0.99
CA CYS A 404 -8.73 3.82 -0.62
C CYS A 404 -9.50 3.91 0.70
N HIS A 405 -9.07 4.83 1.59
CA HIS A 405 -9.75 5.10 2.86
C HIS A 405 -10.60 6.36 2.73
N SER A 406 -11.77 6.22 2.10
CA SER A 406 -12.65 7.34 1.73
C SER A 406 -13.52 7.83 2.89
N TYR A 407 -12.91 8.09 4.05
CA TYR A 407 -13.60 8.72 5.18
C TYR A 407 -14.03 10.16 4.87
N PRO A 408 -15.01 10.73 5.60
CA PRO A 408 -15.24 12.18 5.57
C PRO A 408 -13.97 12.97 5.87
N ALA A 409 -13.79 14.14 5.24
CA ALA A 409 -12.62 15.01 5.47
C ALA A 409 -12.44 15.36 6.96
N GLN A 410 -13.56 15.45 7.68
CA GLN A 410 -13.57 15.48 9.14
C GLN A 410 -14.16 14.15 9.64
N LEU A 411 -13.32 13.28 10.17
CA LEU A 411 -13.71 11.92 10.61
C LEU A 411 -14.91 11.92 11.58
N GLY A 412 -15.04 12.96 12.41
CA GLY A 412 -16.16 13.16 13.34
C GLY A 412 -17.49 13.55 12.68
N ASN A 413 -17.55 13.80 11.37
CA ASN A 413 -18.77 14.20 10.67
C ASN A 413 -19.50 12.98 10.08
N PRO A 414 -20.67 12.56 10.61
CA PRO A 414 -21.47 11.49 10.03
C PRO A 414 -22.18 11.89 8.73
N CYS A 415 -22.41 13.20 8.53
CA CYS A 415 -23.19 13.74 7.41
C CYS A 415 -22.30 13.91 6.17
N THR A 416 -21.83 12.79 5.61
CA THR A 416 -20.87 12.80 4.50
C THR A 416 -21.35 13.60 3.28
N TRP A 417 -22.67 13.79 3.08
CA TRP A 417 -23.23 14.61 2.01
C TRP A 417 -22.91 16.12 2.17
N ASP A 418 -22.62 16.59 3.39
CA ASP A 418 -22.30 17.99 3.68
C ASP A 418 -20.79 18.31 3.62
N ASP A 419 -19.96 17.33 3.30
CA ASP A 419 -18.51 17.48 3.26
C ASP A 419 -18.08 18.53 2.21
N ALA A 420 -17.80 19.75 2.67
CA ALA A 420 -17.51 20.89 1.80
C ALA A 420 -16.16 20.76 1.06
N GLN A 421 -15.20 20.04 1.62
CA GLN A 421 -13.86 19.85 1.05
C GLN A 421 -13.84 18.75 -0.04
N ALA A 422 -14.87 17.92 -0.08
CA ALA A 422 -15.07 16.91 -1.13
C ALA A 422 -15.90 17.50 -2.26
N THR A 423 -15.26 17.98 -3.31
CA THR A 423 -15.89 18.59 -4.51
C THR A 423 -15.96 17.60 -5.68
N PHE A 424 -16.85 17.85 -6.64
CA PHE A 424 -16.99 17.01 -7.85
C PHE A 424 -16.04 17.47 -8.97
N SER A 425 -14.74 17.45 -8.68
CA SER A 425 -13.66 17.85 -9.58
C SER A 425 -12.46 16.94 -9.39
N MET A 426 -11.69 16.72 -10.46
CA MET A 426 -10.40 16.04 -10.37
C MET A 426 -9.38 16.82 -9.51
N ASP A 427 -9.63 18.11 -9.26
CA ASP A 427 -8.81 18.97 -8.43
C ASP A 427 -9.34 19.10 -6.99
N THR A 428 -10.27 18.23 -6.57
CA THR A 428 -10.77 18.17 -5.19
C THR A 428 -9.62 17.95 -4.19
N GLU A 429 -9.71 18.53 -3.01
CA GLU A 429 -8.73 18.27 -1.94
C GLU A 429 -8.84 16.85 -1.41
N TYR A 430 -10.08 16.39 -1.16
CA TYR A 430 -10.36 15.07 -0.58
C TYR A 430 -11.28 14.23 -1.49
N VAL A 431 -11.07 12.91 -1.46
CA VAL A 431 -12.02 11.94 -2.01
C VAL A 431 -12.62 11.15 -0.86
N THR A 432 -13.90 11.37 -0.64
CA THR A 432 -14.70 10.81 0.45
C THR A 432 -15.90 10.05 -0.11
N LEU A 433 -16.74 9.47 0.75
CA LEU A 433 -18.00 8.84 0.32
C LEU A 433 -18.92 9.80 -0.46
N LYS A 434 -18.69 11.13 -0.38
CA LYS A 434 -19.48 12.14 -1.13
C LYS A 434 -19.17 12.17 -2.62
N ASN A 435 -17.90 12.05 -3.01
CA ASN A 435 -17.43 12.32 -4.37
C ASN A 435 -16.59 11.17 -4.96
N LEU A 436 -17.01 9.93 -4.71
CA LEU A 436 -16.37 8.71 -5.23
C LEU A 436 -16.28 8.67 -6.77
N GLU A 437 -17.06 9.50 -7.46
CA GLU A 437 -17.02 9.71 -8.90
C GLU A 437 -15.62 10.16 -9.39
N VAL A 438 -14.81 10.76 -8.51
CA VAL A 438 -13.42 11.13 -8.80
C VAL A 438 -12.56 9.88 -9.02
N LEU A 439 -12.68 8.86 -8.15
CA LEU A 439 -12.00 7.57 -8.31
C LEU A 439 -12.50 6.82 -9.54
N ASP A 440 -13.83 6.75 -9.72
CA ASP A 440 -14.45 6.12 -10.88
C ASP A 440 -13.96 6.75 -12.20
N LYS A 441 -13.89 8.08 -12.24
CA LYS A 441 -13.31 8.81 -13.38
C LYS A 441 -11.83 8.48 -13.57
N TRP A 442 -11.04 8.50 -12.51
CA TRP A 442 -9.60 8.27 -12.59
C TRP A 442 -9.28 6.88 -13.16
N VAL A 443 -9.94 5.82 -12.67
CA VAL A 443 -9.70 4.44 -13.16
C VAL A 443 -10.29 4.19 -14.55
N SER A 444 -11.19 5.06 -15.04
CA SER A 444 -11.75 4.96 -16.39
C SER A 444 -10.83 5.50 -17.48
N VAL A 445 -9.82 6.28 -17.11
CA VAL A 445 -8.86 6.88 -18.06
C VAL A 445 -7.85 5.85 -18.53
N PRO A 446 -7.66 5.61 -19.84
CA PRO A 446 -6.82 4.54 -20.38
C PRO A 446 -5.38 4.55 -19.88
N GLN A 447 -4.78 5.73 -19.67
CA GLN A 447 -3.40 5.84 -19.15
C GLN A 447 -3.23 5.33 -17.71
N ASN A 448 -4.32 5.23 -16.95
CA ASN A 448 -4.34 4.73 -15.58
C ASN A 448 -4.70 3.24 -15.52
N GLN A 449 -5.02 2.63 -16.67
CA GLN A 449 -5.42 1.23 -16.78
C GLN A 449 -4.20 0.33 -17.01
N TYR A 450 -4.28 -0.91 -16.53
CA TYR A 450 -3.27 -1.92 -16.81
C TYR A 450 -3.21 -2.21 -18.30
N LYS A 451 -2.03 -2.13 -18.87
CA LYS A 451 -1.78 -2.27 -20.31
C LYS A 451 -2.71 -1.40 -21.17
N GLY A 452 -3.19 -0.27 -20.63
CA GLY A 452 -4.03 0.71 -21.33
C GLY A 452 -5.46 0.25 -21.66
N GLY A 453 -5.95 -0.85 -21.09
CA GLY A 453 -7.28 -1.38 -21.42
C GLY A 453 -7.98 -2.16 -20.32
N ILE A 454 -7.29 -2.54 -19.25
CA ILE A 454 -7.87 -3.28 -18.13
C ILE A 454 -7.96 -2.33 -16.94
N ARG A 455 -9.18 -2.05 -16.49
CA ARG A 455 -9.43 -1.20 -15.33
C ARG A 455 -8.83 -1.81 -14.08
N ARG A 456 -8.09 -1.01 -13.30
CA ARG A 456 -7.57 -1.41 -11.99
C ARG A 456 -8.71 -1.45 -10.98
N SER A 457 -8.67 -2.41 -10.06
CA SER A 457 -9.68 -2.53 -9.01
C SER A 457 -9.56 -1.39 -8.00
N VAL A 458 -10.70 -0.93 -7.48
CA VAL A 458 -10.77 0.03 -6.38
C VAL A 458 -11.59 -0.58 -5.25
N TRP A 459 -10.92 -0.83 -4.13
CA TRP A 459 -11.55 -1.19 -2.88
C TRP A 459 -11.49 0.01 -1.93
N LEU A 460 -12.63 0.36 -1.34
CA LEU A 460 -12.66 1.29 -0.21
C LEU A 460 -12.31 0.46 1.04
N SER A 461 -11.03 0.13 1.18
CA SER A 461 -10.51 -0.89 2.11
C SER A 461 -10.65 -0.50 3.59
N GLU A 462 -10.81 0.80 3.84
CA GLU A 462 -11.29 1.38 5.08
C GLU A 462 -12.20 2.55 4.74
N ALA A 463 -13.48 2.42 5.00
CA ALA A 463 -14.41 3.50 4.80
C ALA A 463 -15.61 3.32 5.72
N GLY A 464 -16.14 4.44 6.19
CA GLY A 464 -17.28 4.43 7.08
C GLY A 464 -17.68 5.84 7.50
N THR A 465 -18.76 5.93 8.24
CA THR A 465 -19.22 7.15 8.91
C THR A 465 -19.26 6.90 10.41
N CYS A 466 -19.03 7.94 11.20
CA CYS A 466 -19.00 7.83 12.66
C CYS A 466 -20.37 8.13 13.29
N SER A 467 -20.55 7.79 14.57
CA SER A 467 -21.55 8.42 15.42
C SER A 467 -20.85 9.21 16.53
N PRO A 468 -20.99 10.55 16.59
CA PRO A 468 -20.33 11.37 17.60
C PRO A 468 -20.69 10.95 19.03
N SER A 469 -21.91 10.44 19.22
CA SER A 469 -22.38 9.84 20.48
C SER A 469 -23.34 8.68 20.22
N TYR A 470 -23.82 8.02 21.26
CA TYR A 470 -24.88 7.02 21.17
C TYR A 470 -26.30 7.60 21.29
N ALA A 471 -26.46 8.93 21.21
CA ALA A 471 -27.77 9.53 21.08
C ALA A 471 -28.42 9.13 19.74
N ASP A 472 -29.73 8.91 19.74
CA ASP A 472 -30.46 8.43 18.55
C ASP A 472 -30.18 9.27 17.30
N LYS A 473 -30.16 10.62 17.44
CA LYS A 473 -29.84 11.52 16.33
C LYS A 473 -28.49 11.20 15.67
N ASP A 474 -27.46 10.94 16.46
CA ASP A 474 -26.10 10.70 15.96
C ASP A 474 -25.99 9.32 15.31
N LEU A 475 -26.63 8.31 15.93
CA LEU A 475 -26.71 6.97 15.37
C LEU A 475 -27.46 6.94 14.04
N GLN A 476 -28.57 7.70 13.93
CA GLN A 476 -29.32 7.82 12.67
C GLN A 476 -28.57 8.62 11.60
N ASN A 477 -27.77 9.62 11.99
CA ASN A 477 -26.90 10.34 11.06
C ASN A 477 -25.82 9.42 10.50
N GLN A 478 -25.21 8.57 11.33
CA GLN A 478 -24.24 7.55 10.88
C GLN A 478 -24.87 6.62 9.84
N ALA A 479 -26.08 6.11 10.11
CA ALA A 479 -26.80 5.23 9.20
C ALA A 479 -27.16 5.92 7.87
N ALA A 480 -27.62 7.18 7.93
CA ALA A 480 -27.91 7.98 6.73
C ALA A 480 -26.66 8.28 5.90
N GLY A 481 -25.52 8.56 6.57
CA GLY A 481 -24.24 8.77 5.88
C GLY A 481 -23.78 7.53 5.12
N PHE A 482 -23.93 6.35 5.72
CA PHE A 482 -23.69 5.09 5.02
C PHE A 482 -24.66 4.91 3.84
N ALA A 483 -25.96 5.10 4.04
CA ALA A 483 -26.94 4.95 2.95
C ALA A 483 -26.62 5.84 1.75
N PHE A 484 -26.20 7.10 1.99
CA PHE A 484 -25.76 8.03 0.96
C PHE A 484 -24.52 7.49 0.21
N GLY A 485 -23.47 7.09 0.94
CA GLY A 485 -22.26 6.54 0.35
C GLY A 485 -22.51 5.24 -0.42
N TRP A 486 -23.33 4.35 0.15
CA TRP A 486 -23.68 3.07 -0.50
C TRP A 486 -24.38 3.24 -1.86
N LYS A 487 -25.32 4.18 -1.97
CA LYS A 487 -25.99 4.47 -3.25
C LYS A 487 -24.99 4.84 -4.34
N LYS A 488 -23.92 5.57 -3.99
CA LYS A 488 -22.82 5.88 -4.92
C LYS A 488 -21.95 4.67 -5.22
N ILE A 489 -21.49 3.96 -4.18
CA ILE A 489 -20.68 2.75 -4.33
C ILE A 489 -21.35 1.75 -5.26
N ASN A 490 -22.64 1.50 -5.05
CA ASN A 490 -23.39 0.52 -5.83
C ASN A 490 -23.57 0.93 -7.29
N ALA A 491 -23.72 2.25 -7.56
CA ALA A 491 -23.94 2.78 -8.90
C ALA A 491 -22.65 2.97 -9.73
N LEU A 492 -21.51 3.22 -9.10
CA LEU A 492 -20.25 3.52 -9.79
C LEU A 492 -19.52 2.23 -10.18
N GLU A 493 -19.30 2.02 -11.48
CA GLU A 493 -18.67 0.79 -12.01
C GLU A 493 -17.19 0.66 -11.62
N GLY A 494 -16.47 1.78 -11.43
CA GLY A 494 -15.07 1.80 -11.06
C GLY A 494 -14.81 1.46 -9.59
N ILE A 495 -15.85 1.40 -8.74
CA ILE A 495 -15.73 1.01 -7.33
C ILE A 495 -16.12 -0.46 -7.20
N ASN A 496 -15.19 -1.32 -6.79
CA ASN A 496 -15.39 -2.77 -6.71
C ASN A 496 -15.91 -3.24 -5.35
N GLY A 497 -15.66 -2.49 -4.28
CA GLY A 497 -16.14 -2.88 -2.96
C GLY A 497 -15.86 -1.83 -1.88
N ILE A 498 -16.54 -1.98 -0.76
CA ILE A 498 -16.28 -1.26 0.49
C ILE A 498 -16.07 -2.25 1.61
N GLN A 499 -15.00 -2.10 2.35
CA GLN A 499 -14.77 -2.80 3.62
C GLN A 499 -15.05 -1.78 4.73
N TRP A 500 -16.25 -1.92 5.31
CA TRP A 500 -16.64 -1.01 6.39
C TRP A 500 -15.68 -1.09 7.57
N HIS A 501 -15.09 0.01 7.94
CA HIS A 501 -14.22 0.14 9.11
C HIS A 501 -14.89 1.08 10.15
N SER A 502 -15.09 0.61 11.37
CA SER A 502 -14.66 -0.65 11.90
C SER A 502 -15.87 -1.58 12.19
N TRP A 503 -15.62 -2.82 12.53
CA TRP A 503 -16.66 -3.76 12.93
C TRP A 503 -17.29 -3.35 14.27
N PHE A 504 -16.43 -3.09 15.28
CA PHE A 504 -16.83 -2.55 16.58
C PHE A 504 -16.30 -1.12 16.74
N ASP A 505 -16.97 -0.30 17.57
CA ASP A 505 -16.37 0.95 18.01
C ASP A 505 -15.07 0.65 18.77
N HIS A 506 -14.02 1.40 18.45
CA HIS A 506 -12.71 1.25 19.07
C HIS A 506 -12.16 2.61 19.48
N LEU A 507 -11.60 2.70 20.71
CA LEU A 507 -11.07 3.99 21.22
C LEU A 507 -9.90 4.52 20.39
N GLY A 508 -9.08 3.61 19.83
CA GLY A 508 -7.93 3.96 19.00
C GLY A 508 -8.28 4.63 17.69
N ASP A 509 -9.52 4.47 17.19
CA ASP A 509 -9.96 5.09 15.92
C ASP A 509 -10.25 6.60 16.06
N GLY A 510 -10.26 7.13 17.27
CA GLY A 510 -10.60 8.53 17.54
C GLY A 510 -12.06 8.91 17.27
N ALA A 511 -12.87 7.97 16.75
CA ALA A 511 -14.30 8.14 16.46
C ALA A 511 -15.04 6.79 16.60
N ARG A 512 -16.38 6.85 16.79
CA ARG A 512 -17.25 5.66 16.87
C ARG A 512 -17.66 5.23 15.47
N LEU A 513 -16.77 4.53 14.77
CA LEU A 513 -16.95 4.09 13.37
C LEU A 513 -17.69 2.75 13.25
N GLY A 514 -17.78 1.97 14.34
CA GLY A 514 -18.27 0.60 14.33
C GLY A 514 -19.70 0.44 13.79
N LEU A 515 -19.98 -0.71 13.18
CA LEU A 515 -21.34 -1.21 12.99
C LEU A 515 -21.96 -1.58 14.33
N ARG A 516 -21.13 -1.99 15.28
CA ARG A 516 -21.47 -2.33 16.65
C ARG A 516 -20.84 -1.33 17.61
N LYS A 517 -21.49 -1.13 18.77
CA LYS A 517 -20.94 -0.36 19.87
C LYS A 517 -19.67 -1.01 20.44
N TYR A 518 -19.03 -0.37 21.44
CA TYR A 518 -17.90 -0.96 22.14
C TYR A 518 -18.24 -2.37 22.66
N ASN A 519 -17.28 -3.29 22.48
CA ASN A 519 -17.39 -4.63 23.06
C ASN A 519 -16.81 -4.65 24.48
N ASP A 520 -17.51 -3.99 25.38
CA ASP A 520 -17.18 -3.86 26.81
C ASP A 520 -18.34 -4.32 27.72
N ALA A 521 -18.19 -4.19 29.02
CA ALA A 521 -19.21 -4.60 29.98
C ALA A 521 -20.50 -3.75 29.92
N GLU A 522 -20.43 -2.51 29.39
CA GLU A 522 -21.57 -1.59 29.31
C GLU A 522 -22.39 -1.84 28.04
N TYR A 523 -21.74 -1.98 26.88
CA TYR A 523 -22.42 -2.02 25.58
C TYR A 523 -22.43 -3.40 24.92
N GLN A 524 -21.55 -4.32 25.32
CA GLN A 524 -21.50 -5.73 24.91
C GLN A 524 -21.56 -5.93 23.38
N GLY A 525 -21.01 -5.00 22.60
CA GLY A 525 -21.02 -5.09 21.14
C GLY A 525 -22.42 -4.98 20.51
N GLU A 526 -23.38 -4.31 21.18
CA GLU A 526 -24.73 -4.11 20.65
C GLU A 526 -24.70 -3.50 19.22
N ALA A 527 -25.52 -4.03 18.32
CA ALA A 527 -25.64 -3.51 16.96
C ALA A 527 -26.21 -2.08 16.95
N LYS A 528 -25.59 -1.19 16.19
CA LYS A 528 -26.08 0.18 15.96
C LYS A 528 -27.09 0.22 14.82
N PRO A 529 -27.92 1.27 14.65
CA PRO A 529 -28.83 1.41 13.50
C PRO A 529 -28.14 1.24 12.15
N VAL A 530 -26.88 1.67 12.01
CA VAL A 530 -26.09 1.50 10.79
C VAL A 530 -25.86 0.02 10.44
N TRP A 531 -25.81 -0.90 11.40
CA TRP A 531 -25.69 -2.34 11.17
C TRP A 531 -26.87 -2.86 10.34
N MET A 532 -28.09 -2.48 10.71
CA MET A 532 -29.31 -2.86 9.97
C MET A 532 -29.31 -2.21 8.57
N THR A 533 -28.92 -0.95 8.47
CA THR A 533 -28.81 -0.23 7.19
C THR A 533 -27.80 -0.94 6.27
N TYR A 534 -26.68 -1.38 6.85
CA TYR A 534 -25.65 -2.14 6.14
C TYR A 534 -26.16 -3.52 5.70
N GLN A 535 -26.91 -4.21 6.55
CA GLN A 535 -27.54 -5.49 6.21
C GLN A 535 -28.48 -5.36 5.01
N LYS A 536 -29.34 -4.32 4.98
CA LYS A 536 -30.31 -4.08 3.91
C LYS A 536 -29.67 -3.62 2.58
N ALA A 537 -28.49 -3.02 2.64
CA ALA A 537 -27.77 -2.56 1.46
C ALA A 537 -27.53 -3.71 0.45
N GLY A 538 -27.81 -3.47 -0.83
CA GLY A 538 -27.66 -4.46 -1.90
C GLY A 538 -28.69 -5.59 -1.91
N THR A 539 -29.78 -5.47 -1.15
CA THR A 539 -30.90 -6.43 -1.12
C THR A 539 -32.18 -5.83 -1.72
N ASP A 540 -33.17 -6.66 -1.99
CA ASP A 540 -34.48 -6.21 -2.50
C ASP A 540 -35.17 -5.22 -1.54
N ALA A 541 -34.86 -5.26 -0.25
CA ALA A 541 -35.41 -4.36 0.77
C ALA A 541 -34.69 -3.01 0.85
N GLU A 542 -33.59 -2.80 0.11
CA GLU A 542 -32.77 -1.59 0.20
C GLU A 542 -33.56 -0.31 -0.03
N ASN A 543 -34.28 -0.25 -1.17
CA ASN A 543 -34.95 0.98 -1.59
C ASN A 543 -35.99 1.43 -0.56
N GLU A 544 -36.88 0.51 -0.13
CA GLU A 544 -37.90 0.78 0.88
C GLU A 544 -37.26 1.19 2.22
N TYR A 545 -36.22 0.47 2.65
CA TYR A 545 -35.57 0.75 3.93
C TYR A 545 -34.83 2.09 3.92
N PHE A 546 -34.23 2.48 2.80
CA PHE A 546 -33.43 3.71 2.69
C PHE A 546 -34.27 4.97 2.51
N GLU A 547 -35.55 4.88 2.18
CA GLU A 547 -36.46 6.04 2.08
C GLU A 547 -36.51 6.89 3.34
N GLN A 548 -36.40 6.28 4.53
CA GLN A 548 -36.38 6.97 5.81
C GLN A 548 -35.23 8.00 5.95
N TYR A 549 -34.16 7.88 5.15
CA TYR A 549 -33.00 8.77 5.21
C TYR A 549 -33.09 9.98 4.27
N LEU A 550 -34.00 9.99 3.30
CA LEU A 550 -34.13 11.07 2.31
C LEU A 550 -34.30 12.44 2.97
N GLN A 551 -35.27 12.57 3.88
CA GLN A 551 -35.51 13.81 4.61
C GLN A 551 -34.31 14.26 5.46
N ARG A 552 -33.60 13.32 6.06
CA ARG A 552 -32.41 13.59 6.90
C ARG A 552 -31.24 14.11 6.07
N ILE A 553 -31.05 13.57 4.86
CA ILE A 553 -30.04 13.98 3.90
C ILE A 553 -30.44 15.30 3.21
N GLY A 554 -31.73 15.61 3.14
CA GLY A 554 -32.26 16.80 2.48
C GLY A 554 -32.43 16.62 0.97
N ILE A 555 -32.74 15.39 0.52
CA ILE A 555 -33.04 15.06 -0.89
C ILE A 555 -34.45 14.46 -1.02
N ASP A 556 -35.08 14.66 -2.17
CA ASP A 556 -36.43 14.13 -2.43
C ASP A 556 -36.40 12.68 -2.94
N SER A 557 -35.31 12.25 -3.56
CA SER A 557 -35.13 10.89 -4.07
C SER A 557 -33.67 10.56 -4.23
N TRP A 558 -33.36 9.28 -4.46
CA TRP A 558 -32.00 8.79 -4.78
C TRP A 558 -31.61 9.04 -6.24
N GLU A 559 -32.53 9.51 -7.09
CA GLU A 559 -32.22 9.88 -8.47
C GLU A 559 -31.29 11.09 -8.52
N GLY A 560 -30.30 11.05 -9.40
CA GLY A 560 -29.35 12.16 -9.56
C GLY A 560 -28.28 12.25 -8.46
N ILE A 561 -28.15 11.24 -7.57
CA ILE A 561 -27.10 11.22 -6.53
C ILE A 561 -25.68 11.18 -7.14
N ILE A 562 -25.55 10.57 -8.33
CA ILE A 562 -24.29 10.53 -9.07
C ILE A 562 -24.09 11.85 -9.82
N GLN A 563 -22.94 12.46 -9.60
CA GLN A 563 -22.57 13.72 -10.22
C GLN A 563 -21.53 13.48 -11.34
N LYS A 564 -21.54 14.35 -12.35
CA LYS A 564 -20.52 14.30 -13.41
C LYS A 564 -19.25 15.00 -12.94
N ILE A 565 -18.12 14.34 -13.15
CA ILE A 565 -16.79 14.96 -13.03
C ILE A 565 -16.46 15.57 -14.40
N PRO A 566 -16.17 16.87 -14.46
CA PRO A 566 -15.83 17.57 -15.70
C PRO A 566 -14.61 17.02 -16.43
#